data_e575e83b2a64e55f7bd90c557758a8b4
#
_entry.id   e575e83b2a64e55f7bd90c557758a8b4
#
_cell.length_a   1.000
_cell.length_b   1.000
_cell.length_c   1.000
_cell.angle_alpha   90.00
_cell.angle_beta   90.00
_cell.angle_gamma   90.00
#
_symmetry.space_group_name_H-M   'P 1'
#
loop_
_entity.id
_entity.type
_entity.pdbx_description
1 polymer ?
#
loop_
_entity_poly.entity_id
_entity_poly.type
_entity_poly.pdbx_seq_one_letter_code
_entity_poly.pdbx_strand_id
1 'polypeptide(L)'
;MQGFGQIIGHESIIHHLQNAISSKKISHAYILYGEEGMGKKLLASAFAKTLQCEQEGILSCDRCKSCMQAETGNHPDVIWVTHEKVSIGVDDIRLQVNADIQVKPYNSRYKIYIIDDADKLTEQAQNALLKTMEEPPEYAVLLLLVSNITSLLPTILSRCVRLNLKPVDKAAIKEFLMLQHHIPDYKADMAAAFSSGNVGKAIKYASSEEFEKMKDNVLHILKYIDDMELYEVISGLKVFSANKPIIEDYIDLMILWYRDVVMYKATMDPNLLLYREELSFIKHQASIRSYDNIEKIISAMEKAKIRLKANVNFDIAIELMLLTIKENSNG
;
A
#
# COMPACT_ATOMS: atom_id res chain seq x y z
N MET A 1 -6.92 2.80 -18.39
CA MET A 1 -6.90 3.53 -17.10
C MET A 1 -8.31 3.93 -16.72
N GLN A 2 -8.67 3.80 -15.47
CA GLN A 2 -10.06 3.90 -15.01
C GLN A 2 -10.28 5.30 -14.44
N GLY A 3 -11.51 5.83 -14.56
CA GLY A 3 -11.88 7.13 -13.96
C GLY A 3 -12.01 7.04 -12.44
N PHE A 4 -12.27 8.17 -11.77
CA PHE A 4 -12.46 8.25 -10.31
C PHE A 4 -13.50 7.27 -9.74
N GLY A 5 -14.52 6.89 -10.52
CA GLY A 5 -15.60 5.99 -10.07
C GLY A 5 -15.18 4.55 -9.74
N GLN A 6 -13.96 4.16 -10.08
CA GLN A 6 -13.44 2.82 -9.80
C GLN A 6 -12.42 2.80 -8.65
N ILE A 7 -12.16 3.97 -8.05
CA ILE A 7 -11.26 4.09 -6.91
C ILE A 7 -12.10 3.94 -5.65
N ILE A 8 -11.76 2.96 -4.84
CA ILE A 8 -12.39 2.77 -3.53
C ILE A 8 -11.64 3.55 -2.46
N GLY A 9 -12.40 4.18 -1.58
CA GLY A 9 -11.84 5.08 -0.57
C GLY A 9 -11.29 6.38 -1.18
N HIS A 10 -10.58 7.12 -0.37
CA HIS A 10 -9.97 8.40 -0.74
C HIS A 10 -10.95 9.49 -1.21
N GLU A 11 -12.22 9.42 -0.80
CA GLU A 11 -13.30 10.33 -1.21
C GLU A 11 -12.91 11.80 -1.01
N SER A 12 -12.25 12.13 0.10
CA SER A 12 -11.80 13.50 0.39
C SER A 12 -10.78 14.02 -0.64
N ILE A 13 -9.89 13.15 -1.12
CA ILE A 13 -8.91 13.49 -2.16
C ILE A 13 -9.61 13.64 -3.51
N ILE A 14 -10.49 12.70 -3.84
CA ILE A 14 -11.27 12.72 -5.09
C ILE A 14 -12.09 14.01 -5.16
N HIS A 15 -12.82 14.34 -4.09
CA HIS A 15 -13.59 15.60 -4.02
C HIS A 15 -12.69 16.84 -4.13
N HIS A 16 -11.51 16.85 -3.49
CA HIS A 16 -10.56 17.94 -3.64
C HIS A 16 -10.13 18.13 -5.10
N LEU A 17 -9.77 17.05 -5.80
CA LEU A 17 -9.37 17.09 -7.20
C LEU A 17 -10.55 17.49 -8.12
N GLN A 18 -11.75 16.97 -7.90
CA GLN A 18 -12.96 17.35 -8.63
C GLN A 18 -13.33 18.83 -8.43
N ASN A 19 -13.19 19.35 -7.21
CA ASN A 19 -13.40 20.76 -6.91
C ASN A 19 -12.37 21.65 -7.61
N ALA A 20 -11.09 21.22 -7.67
CA ALA A 20 -10.06 21.94 -8.43
C ALA A 20 -10.40 21.98 -9.93
N ILE A 21 -10.90 20.88 -10.49
CA ILE A 21 -11.35 20.82 -11.90
C ILE A 21 -12.55 21.76 -12.13
N SER A 22 -13.60 21.63 -11.33
CA SER A 22 -14.85 22.41 -11.50
C SER A 22 -14.64 23.91 -11.34
N SER A 23 -13.77 24.31 -10.41
CA SER A 23 -13.41 25.72 -10.18
C SER A 23 -12.34 26.25 -11.15
N LYS A 24 -11.79 25.40 -12.01
CA LYS A 24 -10.65 25.70 -12.91
C LYS A 24 -9.41 26.23 -12.16
N LYS A 25 -9.22 25.80 -10.91
CA LYS A 25 -8.10 26.17 -10.05
C LYS A 25 -7.18 24.96 -9.84
N ILE A 26 -6.60 24.46 -10.93
CA ILE A 26 -5.65 23.36 -10.88
C ILE A 26 -4.31 23.88 -10.37
N SER A 27 -3.75 23.25 -9.35
CA SER A 27 -2.38 23.56 -8.91
C SER A 27 -1.38 23.00 -9.92
N HIS A 28 -0.24 23.68 -10.06
CA HIS A 28 0.85 23.24 -10.94
C HIS A 28 1.59 22.01 -10.42
N ALA A 29 1.48 21.67 -9.13
CA ALA A 29 2.16 20.50 -8.56
C ALA A 29 1.37 19.86 -7.42
N TYR A 30 1.29 18.53 -7.45
CA TYR A 30 0.67 17.69 -6.41
C TYR A 30 1.64 16.61 -5.98
N ILE A 31 1.59 16.25 -4.69
CA ILE A 31 2.24 15.07 -4.13
C ILE A 31 1.16 14.12 -3.65
N LEU A 32 1.09 12.93 -4.25
CA LEU A 32 0.28 11.82 -3.77
C LEU A 32 1.20 10.90 -2.95
N TYR A 33 0.96 10.81 -1.64
CA TYR A 33 1.82 10.02 -0.79
C TYR A 33 1.05 8.99 0.05
N GLY A 34 1.69 7.84 0.28
CA GLY A 34 1.14 6.69 0.97
C GLY A 34 1.90 5.43 0.59
N GLU A 35 1.71 4.35 1.31
CA GLU A 35 2.38 3.08 1.05
C GLU A 35 2.20 2.59 -0.40
N GLU A 36 3.08 1.69 -0.83
CA GLU A 36 2.92 1.00 -2.10
C GLU A 36 1.61 0.18 -2.09
N GLY A 37 0.87 0.18 -3.20
CA GLY A 37 -0.43 -0.51 -3.29
C GLY A 37 -1.64 0.31 -2.84
N MET A 38 -1.48 1.51 -2.28
CA MET A 38 -2.61 2.36 -1.85
C MET A 38 -3.34 3.09 -2.97
N GLY A 39 -2.98 2.86 -4.24
CA GLY A 39 -3.70 3.43 -5.38
C GLY A 39 -3.17 4.76 -5.90
N LYS A 40 -1.95 5.21 -5.53
CA LYS A 40 -1.32 6.46 -6.02
C LYS A 40 -1.34 6.59 -7.54
N LYS A 41 -0.87 5.55 -8.25
CA LYS A 41 -0.85 5.50 -9.73
C LYS A 41 -2.25 5.60 -10.33
N LEU A 42 -3.20 4.86 -9.73
CA LEU A 42 -4.59 4.84 -10.20
C LEU A 42 -5.22 6.23 -10.06
N LEU A 43 -5.01 6.89 -8.91
CA LEU A 43 -5.52 8.23 -8.65
C LEU A 43 -4.88 9.28 -9.57
N ALA A 44 -3.56 9.23 -9.78
CA ALA A 44 -2.85 10.11 -10.70
C ALA A 44 -3.35 9.94 -12.15
N SER A 45 -3.52 8.69 -12.58
CA SER A 45 -4.05 8.37 -13.90
C SER A 45 -5.48 8.84 -14.10
N ALA A 46 -6.35 8.62 -13.12
CA ALA A 46 -7.74 9.09 -13.16
C ALA A 46 -7.84 10.61 -13.21
N PHE A 47 -7.00 11.31 -12.43
CA PHE A 47 -6.93 12.77 -12.46
C PHE A 47 -6.42 13.28 -13.80
N ALA A 48 -5.31 12.73 -14.31
CA ALA A 48 -4.76 13.09 -15.62
C ALA A 48 -5.78 12.86 -16.75
N LYS A 49 -6.44 11.69 -16.76
CA LYS A 49 -7.49 11.35 -17.74
C LYS A 49 -8.66 12.35 -17.69
N THR A 50 -9.08 12.73 -16.48
CA THR A 50 -10.18 13.70 -16.31
C THR A 50 -9.80 15.10 -16.78
N LEU A 51 -8.57 15.56 -16.49
CA LEU A 51 -8.06 16.85 -16.95
C LEU A 51 -7.95 16.96 -18.47
N GLN A 52 -7.67 15.83 -19.13
CA GLN A 52 -7.51 15.76 -20.59
C GLN A 52 -8.82 15.42 -21.32
N CYS A 53 -9.92 15.17 -20.60
CA CYS A 53 -11.18 14.80 -21.20
C CYS A 53 -11.78 15.97 -22.03
N GLU A 54 -12.11 15.71 -23.30
CA GLU A 54 -12.67 16.70 -24.23
C GLU A 54 -14.04 17.24 -23.78
N GLN A 55 -14.74 16.53 -22.87
CA GLN A 55 -16.05 16.97 -22.35
C GLN A 55 -15.96 17.90 -21.14
N GLU A 56 -14.77 18.26 -20.69
CA GLU A 56 -14.50 19.22 -19.60
C GLU A 56 -15.36 19.01 -18.33
N GLY A 57 -15.61 17.75 -17.95
CA GLY A 57 -16.38 17.41 -16.74
C GLY A 57 -15.47 17.11 -15.54
N ILE A 58 -16.10 16.93 -14.36
CA ILE A 58 -15.43 16.46 -13.14
C ILE A 58 -15.15 14.94 -13.16
N LEU A 59 -15.63 14.25 -14.19
CA LEU A 59 -15.40 12.84 -14.48
C LEU A 59 -14.97 12.70 -15.94
N SER A 60 -14.09 11.72 -16.22
CA SER A 60 -13.77 11.34 -17.59
C SER A 60 -15.00 10.73 -18.30
N CYS A 61 -15.17 11.03 -19.60
CA CYS A 61 -16.28 10.47 -20.38
C CYS A 61 -16.00 9.04 -20.90
N ASP A 62 -14.77 8.58 -20.81
CA ASP A 62 -14.25 7.25 -21.18
C ASP A 62 -14.45 6.85 -22.66
N ARG A 63 -14.92 7.77 -23.54
CA ARG A 63 -15.23 7.52 -24.95
C ARG A 63 -14.59 8.50 -25.95
N CYS A 64 -14.14 9.68 -25.52
CA CYS A 64 -13.44 10.61 -26.41
C CYS A 64 -12.02 10.11 -26.74
N LYS A 65 -11.42 10.66 -27.78
CA LYS A 65 -10.09 10.28 -28.24
C LYS A 65 -9.04 10.42 -27.14
N SER A 66 -9.07 11.52 -26.42
CA SER A 66 -8.17 11.77 -25.31
C SER A 66 -8.31 10.73 -24.17
N CYS A 67 -9.55 10.40 -23.76
CA CYS A 67 -9.80 9.35 -22.76
C CYS A 67 -9.29 7.99 -23.22
N MET A 68 -9.48 7.62 -24.48
CA MET A 68 -9.00 6.36 -25.05
C MET A 68 -7.45 6.31 -25.10
N GLN A 69 -6.80 7.40 -25.46
CA GLN A 69 -5.35 7.51 -25.43
C GLN A 69 -4.79 7.44 -24.02
N ALA A 70 -5.42 8.10 -23.06
CA ALA A 70 -5.05 8.01 -21.65
C ALA A 70 -5.22 6.59 -21.10
N GLU A 71 -6.28 5.87 -21.52
CA GLU A 71 -6.52 4.46 -21.16
C GLU A 71 -5.37 3.53 -21.57
N THR A 72 -4.88 3.73 -22.79
CA THR A 72 -3.78 2.92 -23.34
C THR A 72 -2.38 3.40 -22.93
N GLY A 73 -2.29 4.49 -22.15
CA GLY A 73 -1.01 5.08 -21.72
C GLY A 73 -0.27 5.84 -22.84
N ASN A 74 -0.92 6.09 -23.99
CA ASN A 74 -0.31 6.71 -25.19
C ASN A 74 -0.78 8.15 -25.41
N HIS A 75 -1.22 8.86 -24.36
CA HIS A 75 -1.63 10.24 -24.49
C HIS A 75 -0.42 11.17 -24.64
N PRO A 76 -0.30 11.96 -25.72
CA PRO A 76 0.91 12.75 -25.99
C PRO A 76 1.21 13.83 -24.93
N ASP A 77 0.17 14.32 -24.25
CA ASP A 77 0.29 15.37 -23.23
C ASP A 77 0.23 14.79 -21.79
N VAL A 78 0.35 13.48 -21.60
CA VAL A 78 0.49 12.81 -20.30
C VAL A 78 1.77 11.99 -20.31
N ILE A 79 2.80 12.52 -19.69
CA ILE A 79 4.17 12.00 -19.72
C ILE A 79 4.44 11.28 -18.40
N TRP A 80 4.68 9.97 -18.47
CA TRP A 80 5.23 9.21 -17.36
C TRP A 80 6.74 9.30 -17.43
N VAL A 81 7.35 9.91 -16.40
CA VAL A 81 8.82 9.99 -16.33
C VAL A 81 9.39 8.61 -16.07
N THR A 82 10.22 8.14 -16.99
CA THR A 82 10.88 6.83 -16.95
C THR A 82 12.33 6.97 -16.53
N HIS A 83 12.90 5.93 -15.92
CA HIS A 83 14.30 5.85 -15.56
C HIS A 83 14.82 4.42 -15.71
N GLU A 84 16.07 4.27 -16.10
CA GLU A 84 16.72 2.96 -16.26
C GLU A 84 17.45 2.51 -14.97
N LYS A 85 17.87 3.46 -14.15
CA LYS A 85 18.62 3.23 -12.92
C LYS A 85 17.68 3.05 -11.72
N VAL A 86 18.20 2.56 -10.62
CA VAL A 86 17.46 2.45 -9.35
C VAL A 86 16.98 3.81 -8.84
N SER A 87 17.73 4.88 -9.11
CA SER A 87 17.39 6.27 -8.75
C SER A 87 17.07 7.10 -9.99
N ILE A 88 16.18 8.07 -9.83
CA ILE A 88 15.84 9.05 -10.86
C ILE A 88 16.89 10.17 -10.81
N GLY A 89 17.69 10.26 -11.88
CA GLY A 89 18.80 11.20 -11.97
C GLY A 89 18.39 12.59 -12.45
N VAL A 90 19.33 13.53 -12.37
CA VAL A 90 19.12 14.90 -12.84
C VAL A 90 18.87 14.98 -14.35
N ASP A 91 19.50 14.08 -15.12
CA ASP A 91 19.37 14.06 -16.58
C ASP A 91 17.99 13.54 -17.01
N ASP A 92 17.40 12.58 -16.26
CA ASP A 92 16.03 12.11 -16.50
C ASP A 92 15.04 13.28 -16.39
N ILE A 93 15.20 14.11 -15.36
CA ILE A 93 14.36 15.29 -15.13
C ILE A 93 14.60 16.40 -16.17
N ARG A 94 15.86 16.67 -16.48
CA ARG A 94 16.20 17.71 -17.48
C ARG A 94 15.64 17.38 -18.85
N LEU A 95 15.77 16.13 -19.27
CA LEU A 95 15.36 15.69 -20.61
C LEU A 95 13.83 15.55 -20.70
N GLN A 96 13.22 14.82 -19.77
CA GLN A 96 11.80 14.44 -19.88
C GLN A 96 10.84 15.49 -19.32
N VAL A 97 11.30 16.39 -18.42
CA VAL A 97 10.46 17.42 -17.82
C VAL A 97 10.91 18.81 -18.26
N ASN A 98 12.12 19.25 -17.90
CA ASN A 98 12.52 20.66 -18.04
C ASN A 98 12.65 21.11 -19.51
N ALA A 99 13.12 20.23 -20.40
CA ALA A 99 13.23 20.55 -21.83
C ALA A 99 11.87 20.53 -22.51
N ASP A 100 11.02 19.55 -22.15
CA ASP A 100 9.74 19.34 -22.80
C ASP A 100 8.63 20.27 -22.30
N ILE A 101 8.70 20.74 -21.05
CA ILE A 101 7.65 21.57 -20.43
C ILE A 101 7.50 22.96 -21.09
N GLN A 102 8.53 23.43 -21.81
CA GLN A 102 8.49 24.68 -22.58
C GLN A 102 7.66 24.55 -23.87
N VAL A 103 7.40 23.32 -24.31
CA VAL A 103 6.58 23.05 -25.48
C VAL A 103 5.12 22.94 -25.03
N LYS A 104 4.24 23.72 -25.65
CA LYS A 104 2.80 23.69 -25.37
C LYS A 104 2.19 22.29 -25.62
N PRO A 105 1.10 21.96 -24.93
CA PRO A 105 0.36 20.72 -25.19
C PRO A 105 -0.01 20.56 -26.65
N TYR A 106 0.01 19.33 -27.15
CA TYR A 106 -0.24 19.01 -28.55
C TYR A 106 -1.74 19.14 -28.92
N ASN A 107 -2.62 18.53 -28.12
CA ASN A 107 -4.05 18.50 -28.40
C ASN A 107 -4.92 18.85 -27.17
N SER A 108 -4.32 19.06 -26.02
CA SER A 108 -5.02 19.17 -24.75
C SER A 108 -4.82 20.51 -24.09
N ARG A 109 -5.58 20.77 -23.03
CA ARG A 109 -5.45 22.00 -22.24
C ARG A 109 -4.22 21.98 -21.31
N TYR A 110 -3.90 20.79 -20.78
CA TYR A 110 -2.81 20.61 -19.83
C TYR A 110 -1.74 19.66 -20.38
N LYS A 111 -0.51 19.87 -19.91
CA LYS A 111 0.61 18.94 -20.09
C LYS A 111 0.97 18.39 -18.73
N ILE A 112 0.81 17.09 -18.56
CA ILE A 112 0.85 16.43 -17.25
C ILE A 112 2.07 15.53 -17.18
N TYR A 113 2.89 15.74 -16.17
CA TYR A 113 4.06 14.90 -15.87
C TYR A 113 3.80 14.10 -14.62
N ILE A 114 3.89 12.78 -14.73
CA ILE A 114 3.72 11.85 -13.60
C ILE A 114 5.09 11.25 -13.28
N ILE A 115 5.62 11.56 -12.11
CA ILE A 115 6.88 11.03 -11.61
C ILE A 115 6.53 9.97 -10.55
N ASP A 116 6.57 8.72 -10.98
CA ASP A 116 6.34 7.60 -10.09
C ASP A 116 7.59 7.30 -9.28
N ASP A 117 7.42 6.74 -8.06
CA ASP A 117 8.51 6.52 -7.12
C ASP A 117 9.40 7.78 -6.94
N ALA A 118 8.78 8.96 -6.82
CA ALA A 118 9.50 10.22 -6.71
C ALA A 118 10.37 10.32 -5.43
N ASP A 119 10.23 9.41 -4.49
CA ASP A 119 11.16 9.19 -3.38
C ASP A 119 12.53 8.66 -3.82
N LYS A 120 12.66 8.16 -5.06
CA LYS A 120 13.95 7.76 -5.68
C LYS A 120 14.67 8.91 -6.40
N LEU A 121 14.08 10.11 -6.44
CA LEU A 121 14.74 11.31 -7.00
C LEU A 121 16.00 11.62 -6.21
N THR A 122 17.14 11.73 -6.92
CA THR A 122 18.36 12.27 -6.30
C THR A 122 18.15 13.72 -5.89
N GLU A 123 18.92 14.23 -4.93
CA GLU A 123 18.85 15.64 -4.50
C GLU A 123 19.04 16.61 -5.68
N GLN A 124 19.96 16.27 -6.59
CA GLN A 124 20.20 17.07 -7.81
C GLN A 124 18.99 17.05 -8.75
N ALA A 125 18.29 15.93 -8.87
CA ALA A 125 17.07 15.82 -9.67
C ALA A 125 15.92 16.63 -9.04
N GLN A 126 15.78 16.58 -7.71
CA GLN A 126 14.82 17.41 -6.98
C GLN A 126 15.10 18.90 -7.17
N ASN A 127 16.36 19.31 -7.05
CA ASN A 127 16.77 20.71 -7.29
C ASN A 127 16.52 21.15 -8.74
N ALA A 128 16.66 20.26 -9.73
CA ALA A 128 16.36 20.56 -11.13
C ALA A 128 14.86 20.82 -11.37
N LEU A 129 13.96 20.21 -10.57
CA LEU A 129 12.52 20.47 -10.65
C LEU A 129 12.12 21.82 -10.06
N LEU A 130 12.88 22.37 -9.09
CA LEU A 130 12.51 23.59 -8.38
C LEU A 130 12.27 24.76 -9.32
N LYS A 131 13.14 24.95 -10.33
CA LYS A 131 12.99 26.04 -11.31
C LYS A 131 11.64 25.96 -12.03
N THR A 132 11.24 24.77 -12.45
CA THR A 132 9.96 24.52 -13.12
C THR A 132 8.78 24.71 -12.17
N MET A 133 8.95 24.41 -10.89
CA MET A 133 7.90 24.58 -9.87
C MET A 133 7.75 26.03 -9.38
N GLU A 134 8.77 26.85 -9.53
CA GLU A 134 8.74 28.28 -9.18
C GLU A 134 8.09 29.13 -10.28
N GLU A 135 8.35 28.82 -11.53
CA GLU A 135 7.81 29.53 -12.69
C GLU A 135 7.14 28.54 -13.66
N PRO A 136 6.07 27.83 -13.23
CA PRO A 136 5.43 26.83 -14.05
C PRO A 136 4.63 27.48 -15.18
N PRO A 137 4.69 26.95 -16.43
CA PRO A 137 3.73 27.34 -17.45
C PRO A 137 2.29 27.05 -17.00
N GLU A 138 1.33 27.90 -17.34
CA GLU A 138 -0.06 27.78 -16.90
C GLU A 138 -0.72 26.44 -17.26
N TYR A 139 -0.24 25.78 -18.28
CA TYR A 139 -0.73 24.47 -18.74
C TYR A 139 -0.02 23.27 -18.10
N ALA A 140 1.03 23.49 -17.32
CA ALA A 140 1.82 22.39 -16.77
C ALA A 140 1.30 21.91 -15.42
N VAL A 141 1.19 20.60 -15.27
CA VAL A 141 0.81 19.91 -14.01
C VAL A 141 1.81 18.80 -13.71
N LEU A 142 2.44 18.86 -12.52
CA LEU A 142 3.33 17.82 -12.04
C LEU A 142 2.64 16.98 -10.97
N LEU A 143 2.70 15.65 -11.08
CA LEU A 143 2.20 14.69 -10.11
C LEU A 143 3.38 13.87 -9.59
N LEU A 144 3.75 14.06 -8.33
CA LEU A 144 4.80 13.30 -7.65
C LEU A 144 4.16 12.19 -6.82
N LEU A 145 4.48 10.93 -7.12
CA LEU A 145 3.97 9.78 -6.38
C LEU A 145 5.07 9.28 -5.47
N VAL A 146 4.85 9.32 -4.15
CA VAL A 146 5.87 8.94 -3.17
C VAL A 146 5.33 7.96 -2.13
N SER A 147 6.18 7.04 -1.70
CA SER A 147 5.86 6.16 -0.57
C SER A 147 6.30 6.78 0.75
N ASN A 148 7.42 7.50 0.75
CA ASN A 148 7.92 8.22 1.91
C ASN A 148 8.09 9.72 1.62
N ILE A 149 7.23 10.54 2.20
CA ILE A 149 7.25 12.00 1.99
C ILE A 149 8.52 12.67 2.52
N THR A 150 9.21 12.06 3.51
CA THR A 150 10.43 12.63 4.11
C THR A 150 11.65 12.55 3.20
N SER A 151 11.58 11.79 2.09
CA SER A 151 12.62 11.73 1.07
C SER A 151 12.68 12.98 0.19
N LEU A 152 11.62 13.79 0.18
CA LEU A 152 11.55 15.00 -0.61
C LEU A 152 12.06 16.22 0.17
N LEU A 153 12.75 17.10 -0.55
CA LEU A 153 13.27 18.35 0.01
C LEU A 153 12.12 19.25 0.52
N PRO A 154 12.32 19.97 1.63
CA PRO A 154 11.34 20.93 2.14
C PRO A 154 10.92 22.00 1.11
N THR A 155 11.82 22.36 0.21
CA THR A 155 11.58 23.29 -0.91
C THR A 155 10.57 22.77 -1.92
N ILE A 156 10.55 21.46 -2.20
CA ILE A 156 9.51 20.80 -3.02
C ILE A 156 8.20 20.74 -2.26
N LEU A 157 8.26 20.30 -0.99
CA LEU A 157 7.07 20.15 -0.15
C LEU A 157 6.27 21.45 0.02
N SER A 158 6.97 22.60 0.04
CA SER A 158 6.33 23.92 0.20
C SER A 158 5.61 24.41 -1.05
N ARG A 159 5.89 23.85 -2.23
CA ARG A 159 5.35 24.26 -3.53
C ARG A 159 4.27 23.32 -4.08
N CYS A 160 4.01 22.22 -3.37
CA CYS A 160 3.06 21.19 -3.80
C CYS A 160 1.82 21.12 -2.92
N VAL A 161 0.68 20.83 -3.51
CA VAL A 161 -0.51 20.34 -2.79
C VAL A 161 -0.25 18.90 -2.36
N ARG A 162 -0.30 18.64 -1.05
CA ARG A 162 -0.01 17.32 -0.49
C ARG A 162 -1.30 16.54 -0.26
N LEU A 163 -1.41 15.37 -0.87
CA LEU A 163 -2.57 14.49 -0.82
C LEU A 163 -2.16 13.15 -0.18
N ASN A 164 -2.57 12.95 1.08
CA ASN A 164 -2.24 11.75 1.85
C ASN A 164 -3.27 10.64 1.59
N LEU A 165 -2.86 9.55 0.94
CA LEU A 165 -3.67 8.36 0.79
C LEU A 165 -3.71 7.62 2.13
N LYS A 166 -4.87 7.59 2.75
CA LYS A 166 -5.08 6.91 4.04
C LYS A 166 -5.53 5.45 3.82
N PRO A 167 -5.33 4.56 4.80
CA PRO A 167 -5.90 3.22 4.76
C PRO A 167 -7.41 3.26 4.50
N VAL A 168 -7.87 2.38 3.59
CA VAL A 168 -9.29 2.23 3.25
C VAL A 168 -9.96 1.32 4.27
N ASP A 169 -11.24 1.56 4.54
CA ASP A 169 -12.01 0.74 5.47
C ASP A 169 -12.05 -0.74 5.05
N LYS A 170 -11.94 -1.64 6.05
CA LYS A 170 -11.94 -3.09 5.81
C LYS A 170 -13.20 -3.55 5.08
N ALA A 171 -14.38 -3.03 5.46
CA ALA A 171 -15.64 -3.42 4.85
C ALA A 171 -15.70 -3.02 3.37
N ALA A 172 -15.23 -1.81 3.03
CA ALA A 172 -15.16 -1.34 1.66
C ALA A 172 -14.22 -2.20 0.80
N ILE A 173 -13.04 -2.59 1.34
CA ILE A 173 -12.11 -3.49 0.64
C ILE A 173 -12.75 -4.87 0.43
N LYS A 174 -13.39 -5.44 1.47
CA LYS A 174 -14.06 -6.73 1.37
C LYS A 174 -15.13 -6.72 0.28
N GLU A 175 -16.01 -5.72 0.28
CA GLU A 175 -17.05 -5.55 -0.73
C GLU A 175 -16.46 -5.43 -2.14
N PHE A 176 -15.42 -4.63 -2.30
CA PHE A 176 -14.72 -4.48 -3.58
C PHE A 176 -14.15 -5.81 -4.09
N LEU A 177 -13.48 -6.59 -3.23
CA LEU A 177 -12.95 -7.91 -3.60
C LEU A 177 -14.06 -8.87 -4.04
N MET A 178 -15.19 -8.86 -3.34
CA MET A 178 -16.32 -9.73 -3.68
C MET A 178 -17.00 -9.32 -4.99
N LEU A 179 -17.26 -8.03 -5.18
CA LEU A 179 -18.04 -7.53 -6.34
C LEU A 179 -17.19 -7.41 -7.61
N GLN A 180 -15.94 -6.94 -7.51
CA GLN A 180 -15.12 -6.65 -8.69
C GLN A 180 -14.16 -7.80 -9.04
N HIS A 181 -13.72 -8.56 -8.04
CA HIS A 181 -12.77 -9.67 -8.25
C HIS A 181 -13.40 -11.05 -8.05
N HIS A 182 -14.71 -11.12 -7.71
CA HIS A 182 -15.45 -12.37 -7.49
C HIS A 182 -14.81 -13.29 -6.44
N ILE A 183 -14.15 -12.70 -5.44
CA ILE A 183 -13.50 -13.43 -4.35
C ILE A 183 -14.56 -13.89 -3.34
N PRO A 184 -14.54 -15.18 -2.89
CA PRO A 184 -15.45 -15.67 -1.87
C PRO A 184 -15.36 -14.87 -0.56
N ASP A 185 -16.48 -14.74 0.16
CA ASP A 185 -16.62 -13.92 1.39
C ASP A 185 -15.49 -14.13 2.41
N TYR A 186 -15.20 -15.40 2.73
CA TYR A 186 -14.17 -15.74 3.74
C TYR A 186 -12.76 -15.35 3.31
N LYS A 187 -12.41 -15.48 2.01
CA LYS A 187 -11.12 -15.05 1.46
C LYS A 187 -11.03 -13.54 1.41
N ALA A 188 -12.11 -12.87 1.00
CA ALA A 188 -12.19 -11.42 0.94
C ALA A 188 -12.05 -10.80 2.34
N ASP A 189 -12.67 -11.40 3.37
CA ASP A 189 -12.59 -10.94 4.75
C ASP A 189 -11.16 -11.05 5.31
N MET A 190 -10.49 -12.19 5.05
CA MET A 190 -9.10 -12.43 5.44
C MET A 190 -8.15 -11.46 4.73
N ALA A 191 -8.24 -11.34 3.40
CA ALA A 191 -7.39 -10.46 2.61
C ALA A 191 -7.58 -8.98 2.98
N ALA A 192 -8.81 -8.55 3.20
CA ALA A 192 -9.12 -7.19 3.64
C ALA A 192 -8.54 -6.89 5.04
N ALA A 193 -8.63 -7.84 5.97
CA ALA A 193 -8.06 -7.68 7.31
C ALA A 193 -6.53 -7.63 7.25
N PHE A 194 -5.91 -8.56 6.52
CA PHE A 194 -4.45 -8.65 6.41
C PHE A 194 -3.83 -7.46 5.68
N SER A 195 -4.54 -6.88 4.73
CA SER A 195 -4.06 -5.72 3.97
C SER A 195 -3.94 -4.43 4.79
N SER A 196 -4.52 -4.37 5.99
CA SER A 196 -4.52 -3.18 6.86
C SER A 196 -4.97 -1.90 6.14
N GLY A 197 -5.96 -2.01 5.27
CA GLY A 197 -6.49 -0.88 4.49
C GLY A 197 -5.76 -0.60 3.18
N ASN A 198 -4.82 -1.45 2.78
CA ASN A 198 -4.08 -1.34 1.53
C ASN A 198 -4.76 -2.18 0.43
N VAL A 199 -5.44 -1.52 -0.51
CA VAL A 199 -6.23 -2.19 -1.55
C VAL A 199 -5.39 -3.08 -2.46
N GLY A 200 -4.20 -2.62 -2.87
CA GLY A 200 -3.30 -3.39 -3.73
C GLY A 200 -2.80 -4.67 -3.06
N LYS A 201 -2.45 -4.58 -1.77
CA LYS A 201 -2.11 -5.76 -0.97
C LYS A 201 -3.31 -6.73 -0.87
N ALA A 202 -4.52 -6.20 -0.63
CA ALA A 202 -5.73 -7.02 -0.53
C ALA A 202 -6.00 -7.81 -1.82
N ILE A 203 -5.89 -7.16 -2.99
CA ILE A 203 -6.05 -7.83 -4.30
C ILE A 203 -5.00 -8.93 -4.47
N LYS A 204 -3.73 -8.62 -4.17
CA LYS A 204 -2.63 -9.57 -4.29
C LYS A 204 -2.87 -10.81 -3.43
N TYR A 205 -3.24 -10.62 -2.17
CA TYR A 205 -3.45 -11.74 -1.23
C TYR A 205 -4.71 -12.55 -1.53
N ALA A 206 -5.78 -11.90 -1.95
CA ALA A 206 -7.04 -12.59 -2.27
C ALA A 206 -6.93 -13.59 -3.42
N SER A 207 -5.99 -13.39 -4.35
CA SER A 207 -5.79 -14.20 -5.56
C SER A 207 -4.51 -15.05 -5.56
N SER A 208 -3.68 -14.97 -4.52
CA SER A 208 -2.36 -15.60 -4.48
C SER A 208 -2.39 -16.99 -3.84
N GLU A 209 -1.96 -18.02 -4.58
CA GLU A 209 -1.68 -19.34 -4.00
C GLU A 209 -0.52 -19.31 -2.98
N GLU A 210 0.43 -18.39 -3.17
CA GLU A 210 1.55 -18.21 -2.25
C GLU A 210 1.06 -17.71 -0.88
N PHE A 211 0.03 -16.87 -0.87
CA PHE A 211 -0.58 -16.41 0.37
C PHE A 211 -1.28 -17.55 1.12
N GLU A 212 -2.01 -18.42 0.41
CA GLU A 212 -2.63 -19.60 1.05
C GLU A 212 -1.56 -20.52 1.67
N LYS A 213 -0.47 -20.79 0.95
CA LYS A 213 0.65 -21.59 1.49
C LYS A 213 1.31 -20.92 2.71
N MET A 214 1.47 -19.61 2.67
CA MET A 214 2.02 -18.83 3.78
C MET A 214 1.11 -18.95 5.00
N LYS A 215 -0.20 -18.78 4.81
CA LYS A 215 -1.22 -18.94 5.86
C LYS A 215 -1.15 -20.34 6.48
N ASP A 216 -1.11 -21.37 5.64
CA ASP A 216 -1.08 -22.77 6.12
C ASP A 216 0.19 -23.05 6.95
N ASN A 217 1.34 -22.54 6.52
CA ASN A 217 2.60 -22.65 7.27
C ASN A 217 2.51 -21.95 8.64
N VAL A 218 1.95 -20.75 8.68
CA VAL A 218 1.74 -20.01 9.95
C VAL A 218 0.78 -20.74 10.86
N LEU A 219 -0.35 -21.20 10.32
CA LEU A 219 -1.35 -21.95 11.09
C LEU A 219 -0.78 -23.24 11.68
N HIS A 220 0.02 -23.97 10.93
CA HIS A 220 0.70 -25.16 11.43
C HIS A 220 1.56 -24.87 12.67
N ILE A 221 2.37 -23.80 12.61
CA ILE A 221 3.22 -23.42 13.75
C ILE A 221 2.35 -23.00 14.94
N LEU A 222 1.37 -22.11 14.72
CA LEU A 222 0.57 -21.52 15.80
C LEU A 222 -0.36 -22.52 16.50
N LYS A 223 -0.84 -23.54 15.78
CA LYS A 223 -1.68 -24.60 16.36
C LYS A 223 -0.92 -25.49 17.32
N TYR A 224 0.33 -25.79 17.01
CA TYR A 224 1.09 -26.82 17.71
C TYR A 224 2.25 -26.27 18.55
N ILE A 225 2.52 -24.96 18.53
CA ILE A 225 3.65 -24.37 19.23
C ILE A 225 3.65 -24.65 20.75
N ASP A 226 2.45 -24.82 21.33
CA ASP A 226 2.29 -25.12 22.75
C ASP A 226 2.77 -26.54 23.11
N ASP A 227 2.62 -27.47 22.19
CA ASP A 227 3.00 -28.88 22.35
C ASP A 227 4.40 -29.19 21.81
N MET A 228 4.98 -28.31 20.96
CA MET A 228 6.30 -28.50 20.37
C MET A 228 7.40 -28.51 21.42
N GLU A 229 8.37 -29.43 21.27
CA GLU A 229 9.62 -29.34 22.02
C GLU A 229 10.50 -28.18 21.53
N LEU A 230 11.42 -27.71 22.36
CA LEU A 230 12.26 -26.54 22.05
C LEU A 230 13.02 -26.70 20.72
N TYR A 231 13.53 -27.90 20.45
CA TYR A 231 14.25 -28.19 19.20
C TYR A 231 13.35 -28.16 17.97
N GLU A 232 12.04 -28.46 18.12
CA GLU A 232 11.07 -28.37 17.05
C GLU A 232 10.72 -26.92 16.73
N VAL A 233 10.57 -26.08 17.75
CA VAL A 233 10.38 -24.63 17.60
C VAL A 233 11.56 -24.02 16.84
N ILE A 234 12.80 -24.38 17.22
CA ILE A 234 14.01 -23.93 16.53
C ILE A 234 14.08 -24.50 15.09
N SER A 235 13.65 -25.73 14.88
CA SER A 235 13.60 -26.30 13.52
C SER A 235 12.58 -25.60 12.62
N GLY A 236 11.51 -25.04 13.18
CA GLY A 236 10.53 -24.20 12.50
C GLY A 236 11.14 -22.91 11.89
N LEU A 237 12.30 -22.45 12.39
CA LEU A 237 13.07 -21.36 11.79
C LEU A 237 13.38 -21.58 10.30
N LYS A 238 13.51 -22.84 9.85
CA LYS A 238 13.77 -23.15 8.44
C LYS A 238 12.66 -22.62 7.51
N VAL A 239 11.40 -22.67 7.96
CA VAL A 239 10.26 -22.14 7.20
C VAL A 239 10.39 -20.65 7.00
N PHE A 240 10.75 -19.92 8.06
CA PHE A 240 10.94 -18.47 8.01
C PHE A 240 12.20 -18.09 7.23
N SER A 241 13.31 -18.83 7.42
CA SER A 241 14.58 -18.59 6.71
C SER A 241 14.45 -18.78 5.19
N ALA A 242 13.60 -19.70 4.74
CA ALA A 242 13.30 -19.89 3.32
C ALA A 242 12.47 -18.73 2.72
N ASN A 243 11.81 -17.94 3.57
CA ASN A 243 10.87 -16.89 3.17
C ASN A 243 11.28 -15.50 3.68
N LYS A 244 12.58 -15.25 3.88
CA LYS A 244 13.12 -13.97 4.38
C LYS A 244 12.55 -12.71 3.73
N PRO A 245 12.35 -12.63 2.39
CA PRO A 245 11.85 -11.42 1.75
C PRO A 245 10.41 -11.04 2.15
N ILE A 246 9.61 -12.00 2.60
CA ILE A 246 8.19 -11.82 2.98
C ILE A 246 7.94 -12.14 4.45
N ILE A 247 8.99 -12.12 5.27
CA ILE A 247 8.90 -12.47 6.69
C ILE A 247 7.96 -11.58 7.48
N GLU A 248 7.88 -10.30 7.14
CA GLU A 248 6.94 -9.37 7.78
C GLU A 248 5.50 -9.83 7.60
N ASP A 249 5.16 -10.35 6.43
CA ASP A 249 3.82 -10.87 6.13
C ASP A 249 3.49 -12.12 6.99
N TYR A 250 4.49 -13.00 7.23
CA TYR A 250 4.35 -14.12 8.16
C TYR A 250 4.04 -13.65 9.59
N ILE A 251 4.79 -12.66 10.06
CA ILE A 251 4.59 -12.10 11.41
C ILE A 251 3.23 -11.41 11.51
N ASP A 252 2.78 -10.70 10.48
CA ASP A 252 1.47 -10.05 10.45
C ASP A 252 0.31 -11.07 10.53
N LEU A 253 0.42 -12.23 9.85
CA LEU A 253 -0.55 -13.33 10.01
C LEU A 253 -0.58 -13.88 11.43
N MET A 254 0.60 -14.01 12.08
CA MET A 254 0.68 -14.46 13.47
C MET A 254 0.04 -13.43 14.43
N ILE A 255 0.24 -12.13 14.21
CA ILE A 255 -0.41 -11.06 14.98
C ILE A 255 -1.94 -11.14 14.85
N LEU A 256 -2.46 -11.36 13.63
CA LEU A 256 -3.90 -11.53 13.42
C LEU A 256 -4.47 -12.75 14.13
N TRP A 257 -3.71 -13.85 14.24
CA TRP A 257 -4.10 -14.99 15.04
C TRP A 257 -4.28 -14.62 16.53
N TYR A 258 -3.29 -13.99 17.13
CA TYR A 258 -3.37 -13.59 18.54
C TYR A 258 -4.41 -12.48 18.78
N ARG A 259 -4.69 -11.63 17.78
CA ARG A 259 -5.85 -10.75 17.81
C ARG A 259 -7.16 -11.56 17.97
N ASP A 260 -7.31 -12.62 17.20
CA ASP A 260 -8.50 -13.49 17.29
C ASP A 260 -8.58 -14.20 18.64
N VAL A 261 -7.42 -14.62 19.21
CA VAL A 261 -7.36 -15.19 20.57
C VAL A 261 -7.85 -14.16 21.61
N VAL A 262 -7.41 -12.89 21.54
CA VAL A 262 -7.89 -11.81 22.41
C VAL A 262 -9.37 -11.53 22.22
N MET A 263 -9.82 -11.44 20.96
CA MET A 263 -11.22 -11.17 20.63
C MET A 263 -12.13 -12.26 21.17
N TYR A 264 -11.77 -13.52 20.97
CA TYR A 264 -12.55 -14.63 21.51
C TYR A 264 -12.54 -14.66 23.04
N LYS A 265 -11.36 -14.42 23.67
CA LYS A 265 -11.25 -14.34 25.13
C LYS A 265 -12.14 -13.26 25.74
N ALA A 266 -12.28 -12.11 25.07
CA ALA A 266 -13.06 -10.96 25.55
C ALA A 266 -14.56 -11.10 25.25
N THR A 267 -14.95 -11.67 24.10
CA THR A 267 -16.34 -11.60 23.61
C THR A 267 -17.05 -12.95 23.59
N MET A 268 -16.32 -14.04 23.54
CA MET A 268 -16.82 -15.41 23.33
C MET A 268 -17.65 -15.56 22.01
N ASP A 269 -17.52 -14.61 21.08
CA ASP A 269 -18.26 -14.60 19.81
C ASP A 269 -17.36 -15.06 18.64
N PRO A 270 -17.63 -16.27 18.07
CA PRO A 270 -16.88 -16.79 16.92
C PRO A 270 -17.03 -15.97 15.64
N ASN A 271 -18.12 -15.18 15.52
CA ASN A 271 -18.39 -14.40 14.31
C ASN A 271 -17.42 -13.23 14.12
N LEU A 272 -16.74 -12.80 15.19
CA LEU A 272 -15.76 -11.72 15.17
C LEU A 272 -14.37 -12.17 14.75
N LEU A 273 -14.16 -13.49 14.59
CA LEU A 273 -12.86 -14.05 14.24
C LEU A 273 -12.61 -14.04 12.74
N LEU A 274 -11.35 -13.86 12.36
CA LEU A 274 -10.86 -14.01 10.99
C LEU A 274 -10.60 -15.48 10.67
N TYR A 275 -9.99 -16.22 11.61
CA TYR A 275 -9.68 -17.65 11.49
C TYR A 275 -10.82 -18.51 12.05
N ARG A 276 -12.03 -18.33 11.54
CA ARG A 276 -13.25 -19.03 12.04
C ARG A 276 -13.15 -20.54 11.98
N GLU A 277 -12.47 -21.07 10.95
CA GLU A 277 -12.27 -22.49 10.75
C GLU A 277 -11.40 -23.11 11.86
N GLU A 278 -10.60 -22.29 12.55
CA GLU A 278 -9.65 -22.68 13.59
C GLU A 278 -10.17 -22.42 15.02
N LEU A 279 -11.48 -22.30 15.18
CA LEU A 279 -12.13 -21.94 16.46
C LEU A 279 -11.68 -22.80 17.63
N SER A 280 -11.49 -24.11 17.43
CA SER A 280 -11.09 -25.04 18.50
C SER A 280 -9.72 -24.67 19.10
N PHE A 281 -8.74 -24.35 18.26
CA PHE A 281 -7.40 -23.94 18.67
C PHE A 281 -7.40 -22.54 19.30
N ILE A 282 -8.13 -21.60 18.71
CA ILE A 282 -8.28 -20.24 19.26
C ILE A 282 -8.91 -20.30 20.65
N LYS A 283 -9.99 -21.10 20.82
CA LYS A 283 -10.66 -21.30 22.11
C LYS A 283 -9.71 -21.90 23.15
N HIS A 284 -8.94 -22.91 22.75
CA HIS A 284 -7.94 -23.51 23.62
C HIS A 284 -6.91 -22.48 24.08
N GLN A 285 -6.29 -21.77 23.16
CA GLN A 285 -5.28 -20.75 23.46
C GLN A 285 -5.84 -19.59 24.28
N ALA A 286 -7.09 -19.17 24.04
CA ALA A 286 -7.77 -18.17 24.85
C ALA A 286 -8.01 -18.61 26.31
N SER A 287 -8.19 -19.93 26.53
CA SER A 287 -8.40 -20.48 27.88
C SER A 287 -7.13 -20.57 28.71
N ILE A 288 -5.98 -20.89 28.08
CA ILE A 288 -4.71 -21.13 28.80
C ILE A 288 -3.87 -19.87 28.96
N ARG A 289 -4.02 -18.84 28.13
CA ARG A 289 -3.18 -17.61 28.20
C ARG A 289 -3.90 -16.49 28.92
N SER A 290 -3.14 -15.77 29.76
CA SER A 290 -3.60 -14.48 30.34
C SER A 290 -3.54 -13.36 29.30
N TYR A 291 -4.24 -12.24 29.54
CA TYR A 291 -4.11 -11.05 28.67
C TYR A 291 -2.68 -10.53 28.63
N ASP A 292 -1.97 -10.54 29.74
CA ASP A 292 -0.57 -10.10 29.85
C ASP A 292 0.37 -10.98 29.00
N ASN A 293 0.12 -12.31 28.96
CA ASN A 293 0.90 -13.22 28.12
C ASN A 293 0.68 -12.96 26.63
N ILE A 294 -0.58 -12.72 26.25
CA ILE A 294 -0.90 -12.40 24.85
C ILE A 294 -0.28 -11.05 24.45
N GLU A 295 -0.29 -10.06 25.32
CA GLU A 295 0.36 -8.76 25.09
C GLU A 295 1.89 -8.93 24.89
N LYS A 296 2.54 -9.73 25.73
CA LYS A 296 3.99 -10.06 25.57
C LYS A 296 4.28 -10.72 24.24
N ILE A 297 3.44 -11.65 23.80
CA ILE A 297 3.57 -12.35 22.53
C ILE A 297 3.46 -11.36 21.35
N ILE A 298 2.41 -10.54 21.33
CA ILE A 298 2.22 -9.52 20.28
C ILE A 298 3.38 -8.52 20.28
N SER A 299 3.81 -8.05 21.46
CA SER A 299 4.96 -7.15 21.60
C SER A 299 6.27 -7.77 21.09
N ALA A 300 6.47 -9.09 21.29
CA ALA A 300 7.65 -9.80 20.77
C ALA A 300 7.65 -9.85 19.23
N MET A 301 6.48 -10.07 18.62
CA MET A 301 6.30 -10.06 17.15
C MET A 301 6.59 -8.68 16.57
N GLU A 302 6.05 -7.63 17.17
CA GLU A 302 6.32 -6.24 16.77
C GLU A 302 7.80 -5.88 16.89
N LYS A 303 8.43 -6.26 18.01
CA LYS A 303 9.88 -6.09 18.21
C LYS A 303 10.72 -6.86 17.18
N ALA A 304 10.28 -8.06 16.77
CA ALA A 304 10.96 -8.81 15.72
C ALA A 304 10.93 -8.04 14.39
N LYS A 305 9.80 -7.48 13.99
CA LYS A 305 9.69 -6.62 12.78
C LYS A 305 10.64 -5.42 12.85
N ILE A 306 10.69 -4.73 13.99
CA ILE A 306 11.60 -3.57 14.19
C ILE A 306 13.06 -3.99 14.07
N ARG A 307 13.45 -5.12 14.68
CA ARG A 307 14.81 -5.67 14.64
C ARG A 307 15.22 -6.05 13.21
N LEU A 308 14.33 -6.68 12.47
CA LEU A 308 14.58 -7.07 11.07
C LEU A 308 14.77 -5.83 10.17
N LYS A 309 13.97 -4.77 10.35
CA LYS A 309 14.16 -3.48 9.66
C LYS A 309 15.48 -2.79 10.01
N ALA A 310 15.95 -2.98 11.25
CA ALA A 310 17.25 -2.47 11.71
C ALA A 310 18.43 -3.39 11.32
N ASN A 311 18.23 -4.38 10.42
CA ASN A 311 19.25 -5.33 9.98
C ASN A 311 19.92 -6.16 11.12
N VAL A 312 19.19 -6.42 12.20
CA VAL A 312 19.63 -7.37 13.23
C VAL A 312 19.64 -8.78 12.62
N ASN A 313 20.51 -9.64 13.15
CA ASN A 313 20.59 -11.03 12.70
C ASN A 313 19.21 -11.69 12.66
N PHE A 314 18.84 -12.18 11.47
CA PHE A 314 17.53 -12.75 11.19
C PHE A 314 17.17 -13.90 12.13
N ASP A 315 18.08 -14.87 12.25
CA ASP A 315 17.81 -16.10 13.01
C ASP A 315 17.59 -15.78 14.49
N ILE A 316 18.41 -14.89 15.07
CA ILE A 316 18.25 -14.44 16.47
C ILE A 316 16.93 -13.68 16.66
N ALA A 317 16.54 -12.81 15.73
CA ALA A 317 15.31 -12.03 15.86
C ALA A 317 14.07 -12.94 15.85
N ILE A 318 14.02 -13.94 14.96
CA ILE A 318 12.92 -14.89 14.86
C ILE A 318 12.93 -15.90 15.99
N GLU A 319 14.10 -16.41 16.38
CA GLU A 319 14.23 -17.34 17.50
C GLU A 319 13.69 -16.73 18.81
N LEU A 320 14.12 -15.52 19.15
CA LEU A 320 13.62 -14.80 20.33
C LEU A 320 12.10 -14.60 20.29
N MET A 321 11.54 -14.33 19.12
CA MET A 321 10.09 -14.20 18.94
C MET A 321 9.39 -15.53 19.23
N LEU A 322 9.84 -16.62 18.61
CA LEU A 322 9.23 -17.94 18.78
C LEU A 322 9.37 -18.47 20.21
N LEU A 323 10.52 -18.26 20.85
CA LEU A 323 10.74 -18.62 22.25
C LEU A 323 9.78 -17.85 23.18
N THR A 324 9.60 -16.54 22.93
CA THR A 324 8.64 -15.74 23.71
C THR A 324 7.23 -16.26 23.57
N ILE A 325 6.82 -16.71 22.38
CA ILE A 325 5.50 -17.31 22.17
C ILE A 325 5.36 -18.59 22.98
N LYS A 326 6.38 -19.47 22.92
CA LYS A 326 6.40 -20.75 23.64
C LYS A 326 6.40 -20.58 25.16
N GLU A 327 7.22 -19.68 25.70
CA GLU A 327 7.31 -19.40 27.14
C GLU A 327 6.03 -18.83 27.74
N ASN A 328 5.21 -18.13 26.94
CA ASN A 328 3.94 -17.54 27.35
C ASN A 328 2.73 -18.42 26.94
N SER A 329 2.96 -19.73 26.69
CA SER A 329 1.88 -20.68 26.40
C SER A 329 1.12 -21.14 27.63
N ASN A 330 1.76 -21.15 28.82
CA ASN A 330 1.11 -21.52 30.07
C ASN A 330 1.04 -20.29 30.98
N GLY A 331 -0.20 -19.86 31.31
CA GLY A 331 -0.49 -18.77 32.26
C GLY A 331 -0.76 -19.30 33.64
#